data_5b942f79e0f225d63d336a5b67f0f253
#
_entry.id   5b942f79e0f225d63d336a5b67f0f253
#
_cell.length_a   1.000
_cell.length_b   1.000
_cell.length_c   1.000
_cell.angle_alpha   90.00
_cell.angle_beta   90.00
_cell.angle_gamma   90.00
#
_symmetry.space_group_name_H-M   'P 1'
#
loop_
_entity.id
_entity.type
_entity.pdbx_description
1 polymer ?
#
loop_
_entity_poly.entity_id
_entity_poly.type
_entity_poly.pdbx_seq_one_letter_code
_entity_poly.pdbx_strand_id
1 'polypeptide(L)'
;MNGTDFLGVPRVILASGPVIGPDVAGLVRNKHEPGGNPHTWSEPVDRAQKEKVVGELGQIFESSGVVVVARYEGMTVSQMQDLRAEMRAVGGSVRVAKNKLAKIALEGRPGASMGDLLKGMTVFAFSGDPVAAAKITDAYARKNDKFVILGGAMGNTALDPAGVKAVAQMPSREELIAQIVSIIGAPASSIAGAIGAPASNIAGILTTIEERLAA
;
A
#
# COMPACT_ATOMS: atom_id res chain seq x y z
N MET A 1 -73.60 -3.43 9.67
CA MET A 1 -72.70 -4.59 9.71
C MET A 1 -71.47 -4.21 8.92
N ASN A 2 -70.46 -3.89 9.65
CA ASN A 2 -69.05 -4.11 9.45
C ASN A 2 -68.44 -4.10 8.02
N GLY A 3 -67.74 -3.02 7.72
CA GLY A 3 -66.73 -2.96 6.69
C GLY A 3 -65.54 -2.14 7.19
N THR A 4 -64.52 -2.80 7.57
CA THR A 4 -63.27 -2.27 8.07
C THR A 4 -62.44 -1.67 6.92
N ASP A 5 -62.20 -0.36 6.92
CA ASP A 5 -61.23 0.29 6.07
C ASP A 5 -59.89 0.36 6.77
N PHE A 6 -58.98 -0.41 6.22
CA PHE A 6 -57.58 -0.49 6.49
C PHE A 6 -56.88 0.55 5.60
N LEU A 7 -56.29 1.58 6.17
CA LEU A 7 -55.15 2.38 5.74
C LEU A 7 -55.24 3.79 6.32
N GLY A 8 -54.70 3.97 7.53
CA GLY A 8 -54.54 5.26 8.17
C GLY A 8 -53.42 6.08 7.52
N VAL A 9 -53.81 7.04 6.67
CA VAL A 9 -52.90 8.09 6.23
C VAL A 9 -53.50 9.41 6.70
N PRO A 10 -52.83 10.25 7.50
CA PRO A 10 -53.37 11.53 7.93
C PRO A 10 -53.44 12.49 6.75
N ARG A 11 -54.64 12.98 6.48
CA ARG A 11 -54.91 14.07 5.55
C ARG A 11 -54.26 15.35 6.08
N VAL A 12 -53.23 15.84 5.36
CA VAL A 12 -52.69 17.18 5.59
C VAL A 12 -53.70 18.20 5.11
N ILE A 13 -54.24 18.99 6.03
CA ILE A 13 -55.11 20.11 5.76
C ILE A 13 -54.30 21.23 5.14
N LEU A 14 -54.56 21.55 3.88
CA LEU A 14 -54.05 22.73 3.21
C LEU A 14 -54.70 23.98 3.85
N ALA A 15 -53.99 24.61 4.78
CA ALA A 15 -54.31 25.92 5.26
C ALA A 15 -53.91 26.96 4.20
N SER A 16 -54.90 27.70 3.74
CA SER A 16 -54.81 28.85 2.86
C SER A 16 -53.83 29.90 3.41
N GLY A 17 -52.69 30.08 2.76
CA GLY A 17 -51.75 31.16 3.08
C GLY A 17 -52.27 32.52 2.59
N PRO A 18 -51.82 33.61 3.21
CA PRO A 18 -52.29 34.95 2.87
C PRO A 18 -51.81 35.41 1.51
N VAL A 19 -52.67 36.06 0.77
CA VAL A 19 -52.41 36.77 -0.49
C VAL A 19 -51.46 37.94 -0.20
N ILE A 20 -50.21 37.84 -0.67
CA ILE A 20 -49.22 38.91 -0.61
C ILE A 20 -49.48 39.85 -1.81
N GLY A 21 -49.86 41.09 -1.51
CA GLY A 21 -50.06 42.17 -2.48
C GLY A 21 -48.75 42.59 -3.16
N PRO A 22 -48.84 43.27 -4.33
CA PRO A 22 -47.70 43.67 -5.13
C PRO A 22 -47.15 45.00 -4.64
N ASP A 23 -46.31 44.98 -3.61
CA ASP A 23 -45.46 46.14 -3.33
C ASP A 23 -44.29 45.85 -2.38
N VAL A 24 -43.28 45.12 -2.88
CA VAL A 24 -41.91 45.16 -2.36
C VAL A 24 -40.89 44.97 -3.49
N ALA A 25 -41.08 45.80 -4.54
CA ALA A 25 -40.02 46.01 -5.54
C ALA A 25 -38.97 46.98 -4.98
N GLY A 26 -38.20 46.52 -4.05
CA GLY A 26 -37.14 47.38 -3.52
C GLY A 26 -36.63 46.85 -2.20
N LEU A 27 -35.66 45.99 -2.20
CA LEU A 27 -34.59 45.68 -1.26
C LEU A 27 -34.35 44.19 -1.04
N VAL A 28 -34.06 43.49 -2.09
CA VAL A 28 -33.16 42.35 -1.93
C VAL A 28 -31.99 42.57 -2.88
N ARG A 29 -31.08 43.44 -2.46
CA ARG A 29 -29.72 43.44 -2.93
C ARG A 29 -29.12 42.13 -2.45
N ASN A 30 -29.27 41.08 -3.25
CA ASN A 30 -28.49 39.87 -3.09
C ASN A 30 -27.02 40.28 -3.20
N LYS A 31 -26.43 40.49 -2.04
CA LYS A 31 -25.01 40.43 -1.89
C LYS A 31 -24.64 39.04 -2.34
N HIS A 32 -24.27 38.93 -3.59
CA HIS A 32 -23.62 37.72 -4.13
C HIS A 32 -22.31 37.64 -3.39
N GLU A 33 -22.36 36.98 -2.25
CA GLU A 33 -21.13 36.46 -1.66
C GLU A 33 -20.60 35.48 -2.70
N PRO A 34 -19.40 35.70 -3.25
CA PRO A 34 -18.77 34.69 -4.07
C PRO A 34 -18.56 33.51 -3.14
N GLY A 35 -19.43 32.51 -3.22
CA GLY A 35 -19.21 31.21 -2.65
C GLY A 35 -17.92 30.69 -3.23
N GLY A 36 -16.83 30.99 -2.55
CA GLY A 36 -15.50 30.50 -2.87
C GLY A 36 -15.56 29.00 -2.79
N ASN A 37 -15.51 28.36 -3.94
CA ASN A 37 -15.32 26.94 -4.06
C ASN A 37 -14.01 26.63 -3.32
N PRO A 38 -13.97 25.81 -2.25
CA PRO A 38 -12.78 25.59 -1.45
C PRO A 38 -11.69 24.77 -2.18
N HIS A 39 -11.81 24.60 -3.47
CA HIS A 39 -10.87 23.87 -4.33
C HIS A 39 -10.20 24.75 -5.37
N THR A 40 -9.73 25.92 -4.98
CA THR A 40 -8.75 26.63 -5.80
C THR A 40 -7.42 25.94 -5.65
N TRP A 41 -7.01 25.25 -6.70
CA TRP A 41 -5.73 24.51 -6.85
C TRP A 41 -4.47 25.39 -6.72
N SER A 42 -4.62 26.64 -6.34
CA SER A 42 -3.57 27.68 -6.32
C SER A 42 -3.32 28.29 -4.94
N GLU A 43 -3.91 27.81 -3.85
CA GLU A 43 -3.48 28.29 -2.55
C GLU A 43 -2.05 27.82 -2.28
N PRO A 44 -1.12 28.75 -2.01
CA PRO A 44 0.22 28.37 -1.60
C PRO A 44 0.10 27.56 -0.32
N VAL A 45 0.49 26.28 -0.38
CA VAL A 45 0.51 25.38 0.79
C VAL A 45 1.20 26.14 1.92
N ASP A 46 0.45 26.41 2.98
CA ASP A 46 0.89 27.24 4.10
C ASP A 46 2.18 26.66 4.70
N ARG A 47 3.05 27.54 5.22
CA ARG A 47 4.31 27.12 5.85
C ARG A 47 4.07 26.07 6.92
N ALA A 48 3.01 26.23 7.71
CA ALA A 48 2.59 25.28 8.73
C ALA A 48 2.24 23.90 8.17
N GLN A 49 1.61 23.83 6.98
CA GLN A 49 1.32 22.56 6.31
C GLN A 49 2.59 21.86 5.80
N LYS A 50 3.57 22.63 5.31
CA LYS A 50 4.87 22.08 4.89
C LYS A 50 5.65 21.51 6.07
N GLU A 51 5.66 22.21 7.20
CA GLU A 51 6.30 21.76 8.43
C GLU A 51 5.64 20.47 8.98
N LYS A 52 4.30 20.37 8.93
CA LYS A 52 3.59 19.13 9.28
C LYS A 52 3.99 17.95 8.37
N VAL A 53 4.01 18.17 7.05
CA VAL A 53 4.42 17.12 6.10
C VAL A 53 5.86 16.68 6.32
N VAL A 54 6.78 17.61 6.60
CA VAL A 54 8.17 17.28 6.94
C VAL A 54 8.24 16.46 8.23
N GLY A 55 7.46 16.84 9.24
CA GLY A 55 7.36 16.08 10.50
C GLY A 55 6.82 14.66 10.30
N GLU A 56 5.73 14.52 9.55
CA GLU A 56 5.14 13.20 9.22
C GLU A 56 6.12 12.31 8.45
N LEU A 57 6.78 12.86 7.41
CA LEU A 57 7.78 12.13 6.64
C LEU A 57 8.96 11.70 7.51
N GLY A 58 9.39 12.58 8.41
CA GLY A 58 10.46 12.28 9.34
C GLY A 58 10.13 11.11 10.27
N GLN A 59 8.94 11.10 10.86
CA GLN A 59 8.47 9.98 11.69
C GLN A 59 8.38 8.68 10.90
N ILE A 60 7.90 8.75 9.65
CA ILE A 60 7.83 7.59 8.76
C ILE A 60 9.22 7.03 8.50
N PHE A 61 10.21 7.88 8.18
CA PHE A 61 11.57 7.44 7.90
C PHE A 61 12.28 6.86 9.12
N GLU A 62 11.97 7.32 10.33
CA GLU A 62 12.50 6.76 11.58
C GLU A 62 11.86 5.41 11.94
N SER A 63 10.54 5.27 11.72
CA SER A 63 9.81 4.05 12.07
C SER A 63 9.94 2.94 11.03
N SER A 64 10.39 3.26 9.81
CA SER A 64 10.49 2.30 8.71
C SER A 64 11.81 1.55 8.74
N GLY A 65 11.76 0.22 8.60
CA GLY A 65 12.95 -0.62 8.46
C GLY A 65 13.69 -0.40 7.14
N VAL A 66 12.93 -0.18 6.06
CA VAL A 66 13.45 0.13 4.72
C VAL A 66 12.59 1.19 4.04
N VAL A 67 13.23 2.07 3.31
CA VAL A 67 12.58 3.04 2.43
C VAL A 67 13.15 2.87 1.03
N VAL A 68 12.30 2.53 0.07
CA VAL A 68 12.68 2.39 -1.35
C VAL A 68 12.18 3.60 -2.12
N VAL A 69 13.06 4.17 -2.93
CA VAL A 69 12.75 5.30 -3.81
C VAL A 69 12.66 4.80 -5.24
N ALA A 70 11.55 5.07 -5.89
CA ALA A 70 11.36 4.72 -7.29
C ALA A 70 10.82 5.91 -8.09
N ARG A 71 11.05 5.90 -9.39
CA ARG A 71 10.47 6.83 -10.34
C ARG A 71 9.20 6.21 -10.92
N TYR A 72 8.14 7.01 -11.02
CA TYR A 72 6.83 6.56 -11.53
C TYR A 72 6.37 7.36 -12.76
N GLU A 73 7.30 7.85 -13.55
CA GLU A 73 7.01 8.70 -14.70
C GLU A 73 6.22 7.94 -15.78
N GLY A 74 5.05 8.48 -16.13
CA GLY A 74 4.17 7.89 -17.14
C GLY A 74 3.26 6.75 -16.64
N MET A 75 3.17 6.53 -15.34
CA MET A 75 2.20 5.59 -14.75
C MET A 75 0.78 6.18 -14.74
N THR A 76 -0.22 5.31 -14.91
CA THR A 76 -1.63 5.67 -14.76
C THR A 76 -2.05 5.68 -13.29
N VAL A 77 -3.18 6.36 -13.00
CA VAL A 77 -3.74 6.39 -11.65
C VAL A 77 -4.12 4.99 -11.16
N SER A 78 -4.67 4.15 -12.05
CA SER A 78 -5.01 2.75 -11.74
C SER A 78 -3.77 1.98 -11.28
N GLN A 79 -2.68 2.02 -12.06
CA GLN A 79 -1.42 1.36 -11.72
C GLN A 79 -0.85 1.82 -10.36
N MET A 80 -0.97 3.10 -10.03
CA MET A 80 -0.55 3.61 -8.72
C MET A 80 -1.46 3.11 -7.58
N GLN A 81 -2.75 2.92 -7.84
CA GLN A 81 -3.67 2.35 -6.87
C GLN A 81 -3.39 0.86 -6.63
N ASP A 82 -3.07 0.11 -7.70
CA ASP A 82 -2.68 -1.30 -7.61
C ASP A 82 -1.40 -1.47 -6.76
N LEU A 83 -0.38 -0.64 -7.01
CA LEU A 83 0.84 -0.63 -6.19
C LEU A 83 0.53 -0.34 -4.71
N ARG A 84 -0.34 0.63 -4.44
CA ARG A 84 -0.75 0.93 -3.05
C ARG A 84 -1.52 -0.22 -2.41
N ALA A 85 -2.35 -0.92 -3.16
CA ALA A 85 -3.10 -2.09 -2.67
C ALA A 85 -2.15 -3.25 -2.35
N GLU A 86 -1.22 -3.57 -3.26
CA GLU A 86 -0.20 -4.62 -3.04
C GLU A 86 0.68 -4.29 -1.81
N MET A 87 1.10 -3.03 -1.65
CA MET A 87 1.90 -2.61 -0.49
C MET A 87 1.14 -2.70 0.83
N ARG A 88 -0.15 -2.32 0.84
CA ARG A 88 -0.99 -2.43 2.05
C ARG A 88 -1.21 -3.88 2.49
N ALA A 89 -1.28 -4.82 1.55
CA ALA A 89 -1.45 -6.25 1.84
C ALA A 89 -0.31 -6.81 2.70
N VAL A 90 0.90 -6.24 2.61
CA VAL A 90 2.07 -6.64 3.42
C VAL A 90 2.42 -5.63 4.52
N GLY A 91 1.47 -4.79 4.90
CA GLY A 91 1.69 -3.79 5.97
C GLY A 91 2.63 -2.64 5.60
N GLY A 92 2.94 -2.47 4.31
CA GLY A 92 3.68 -1.34 3.79
C GLY A 92 2.77 -0.19 3.34
N SER A 93 3.37 0.93 3.01
CA SER A 93 2.67 2.09 2.48
C SER A 93 3.48 2.77 1.39
N VAL A 94 2.76 3.48 0.50
CA VAL A 94 3.35 4.23 -0.60
C VAL A 94 2.92 5.69 -0.50
N ARG A 95 3.90 6.59 -0.43
CA ARG A 95 3.66 8.03 -0.40
C ARG A 95 4.40 8.74 -1.53
N VAL A 96 3.74 9.71 -2.12
CA VAL A 96 4.34 10.66 -3.06
C VAL A 96 4.51 11.98 -2.32
N ALA A 97 5.72 12.49 -2.27
CA ALA A 97 6.03 13.74 -1.62
C ALA A 97 6.87 14.63 -2.53
N LYS A 98 6.86 15.95 -2.27
CA LYS A 98 7.73 16.87 -2.97
C LYS A 98 9.18 16.61 -2.57
N ASN A 99 10.07 16.38 -3.54
CA ASN A 99 11.48 16.05 -3.30
C ASN A 99 12.20 17.04 -2.37
N LYS A 100 11.88 18.33 -2.49
CA LYS A 100 12.46 19.36 -1.59
C LYS A 100 12.08 19.13 -0.13
N LEU A 101 10.82 18.77 0.15
CA LEU A 101 10.36 18.50 1.53
C LEU A 101 10.94 17.17 2.06
N ALA A 102 11.04 16.16 1.19
CA ALA A 102 11.65 14.90 1.55
C ALA A 102 13.15 15.06 1.89
N LYS A 103 13.89 15.90 1.14
CA LYS A 103 15.30 16.22 1.47
C LYS A 103 15.43 16.86 2.85
N ILE A 104 14.61 17.85 3.16
CA ILE A 104 14.59 18.49 4.47
C ILE A 104 14.24 17.49 5.58
N ALA A 105 13.29 16.57 5.31
CA ALA A 105 12.91 15.55 6.27
C ALA A 105 14.01 14.50 6.52
N LEU A 106 14.91 14.29 5.56
CA LEU A 106 16.04 13.36 5.64
C LEU A 106 17.29 14.00 6.27
N GLU A 107 17.39 15.33 6.33
CA GLU A 107 18.53 16.01 6.93
C GLU A 107 18.66 15.65 8.41
N GLY A 108 19.82 15.10 8.78
CA GLY A 108 20.12 14.67 10.14
C GLY A 108 19.47 13.36 10.60
N ARG A 109 18.86 12.58 9.68
CA ARG A 109 18.17 11.32 9.97
C ARG A 109 18.75 10.14 9.19
N PRO A 110 18.41 8.90 9.60
CA PRO A 110 18.72 7.70 8.83
C PRO A 110 18.19 7.86 7.40
N GLY A 111 19.04 7.57 6.40
CA GLY A 111 18.66 7.70 4.99
C GLY A 111 19.04 9.03 4.33
N ALA A 112 19.80 9.93 4.97
CA ALA A 112 20.27 11.18 4.38
C ALA A 112 20.99 10.98 3.03
N SER A 113 21.66 9.85 2.86
CA SER A 113 22.33 9.43 1.62
C SER A 113 21.39 9.22 0.42
N MET A 114 20.07 9.07 0.64
CA MET A 114 19.08 9.04 -0.46
C MET A 114 18.80 10.41 -1.09
N GLY A 115 19.26 11.50 -0.47
CA GLY A 115 18.99 12.86 -0.95
C GLY A 115 19.37 13.11 -2.41
N ASP A 116 20.43 12.46 -2.89
CA ASP A 116 20.92 12.59 -4.27
C ASP A 116 20.07 11.80 -5.28
N LEU A 117 19.35 10.77 -4.83
CA LEU A 117 18.47 9.96 -5.65
C LEU A 117 17.12 10.65 -5.94
N LEU A 118 16.78 11.71 -5.18
CA LEU A 118 15.51 12.43 -5.28
C LEU A 118 15.50 13.39 -6.47
N LYS A 119 15.46 12.85 -7.69
CA LYS A 119 15.39 13.62 -8.94
C LYS A 119 14.17 13.19 -9.75
N GLY A 120 13.37 14.16 -10.21
CA GLY A 120 12.17 13.90 -11.04
C GLY A 120 10.94 13.53 -10.20
N MET A 121 10.05 12.74 -10.78
CA MET A 121 8.82 12.25 -10.13
C MET A 121 9.15 11.01 -9.31
N THR A 122 9.31 11.17 -8.00
CA THR A 122 9.67 10.08 -7.09
C THR A 122 8.53 9.68 -6.17
N VAL A 123 8.48 8.41 -5.87
CA VAL A 123 7.57 7.77 -4.91
C VAL A 123 8.39 7.06 -3.85
N PHE A 124 7.92 7.12 -2.63
CA PHE A 124 8.50 6.46 -1.47
C PHE A 124 7.64 5.26 -1.10
N ALA A 125 8.23 4.08 -1.16
CA ALA A 125 7.65 2.85 -0.65
C ALA A 125 8.37 2.48 0.64
N PHE A 126 7.64 2.30 1.72
CA PHE A 126 8.19 2.03 3.04
C PHE A 126 7.37 0.99 3.78
N SER A 127 8.04 0.20 4.62
CA SER A 127 7.43 -0.80 5.50
C SER A 127 8.22 -0.97 6.77
N GLY A 128 7.56 -1.48 7.81
CA GLY A 128 8.24 -1.92 9.03
C GLY A 128 9.11 -3.15 8.78
N ASP A 129 8.68 -4.06 7.88
CA ASP A 129 9.50 -5.19 7.43
C ASP A 129 10.42 -4.76 6.27
N PRO A 130 11.74 -4.83 6.45
CA PRO A 130 12.70 -4.36 5.46
C PRO A 130 12.62 -5.13 4.13
N VAL A 131 12.23 -6.40 4.14
CA VAL A 131 12.20 -7.24 2.95
C VAL A 131 10.90 -7.06 2.17
N ALA A 132 9.77 -6.87 2.86
CA ALA A 132 8.45 -6.80 2.25
C ALA A 132 8.31 -5.65 1.25
N ALA A 133 8.76 -4.44 1.61
CA ALA A 133 8.74 -3.29 0.70
C ALA A 133 9.61 -3.52 -0.54
N ALA A 134 10.81 -4.08 -0.37
CA ALA A 134 11.73 -4.36 -1.46
C ALA A 134 11.18 -5.43 -2.41
N LYS A 135 10.59 -6.53 -1.88
CA LYS A 135 9.97 -7.61 -2.69
C LYS A 135 8.87 -7.08 -3.59
N ILE A 136 7.95 -6.26 -3.05
CA ILE A 136 6.83 -5.73 -3.84
C ILE A 136 7.30 -4.72 -4.86
N THR A 137 8.20 -3.81 -4.48
CA THR A 137 8.73 -2.82 -5.42
C THR A 137 9.52 -3.48 -6.55
N ASP A 138 10.30 -4.53 -6.31
CA ASP A 138 10.99 -5.28 -7.36
C ASP A 138 10.00 -6.09 -8.23
N ALA A 139 9.03 -6.77 -7.64
CA ALA A 139 7.99 -7.49 -8.37
C ALA A 139 7.16 -6.55 -9.26
N TYR A 140 6.85 -5.36 -8.76
CA TYR A 140 6.12 -4.35 -9.50
C TYR A 140 6.96 -3.74 -10.62
N ALA A 141 8.25 -3.49 -10.39
CA ALA A 141 9.17 -3.00 -11.41
C ALA A 141 9.35 -4.00 -12.58
N ARG A 142 9.27 -5.29 -12.30
CA ARG A 142 9.28 -6.33 -13.35
C ARG A 142 7.99 -6.37 -14.18
N LYS A 143 6.86 -5.99 -13.60
CA LYS A 143 5.55 -5.95 -14.29
C LYS A 143 5.37 -4.66 -15.11
N ASN A 144 6.00 -3.58 -14.72
CA ASN A 144 5.78 -2.24 -15.30
C ASN A 144 7.11 -1.54 -15.60
N ASP A 145 7.45 -1.41 -16.88
CA ASP A 145 8.67 -0.73 -17.35
C ASP A 145 8.73 0.76 -16.98
N LYS A 146 7.57 1.37 -16.68
CA LYS A 146 7.46 2.79 -16.27
C LYS A 146 7.83 3.02 -14.81
N PHE A 147 7.97 1.96 -14.03
CA PHE A 147 8.35 2.01 -12.63
C PHE A 147 9.81 1.62 -12.47
N VAL A 148 10.67 2.59 -12.24
CA VAL A 148 12.12 2.39 -12.16
C VAL A 148 12.59 2.62 -10.73
N ILE A 149 13.21 1.62 -10.14
CA ILE A 149 13.82 1.71 -8.80
C ILE A 149 15.10 2.53 -8.93
N LEU A 150 15.19 3.64 -8.19
CA LEU A 150 16.37 4.50 -8.13
C LEU A 150 17.34 4.05 -7.05
N GLY A 151 16.82 3.44 -5.99
CA GLY A 151 17.56 2.98 -4.83
C GLY A 151 16.72 3.05 -3.58
N GLY A 152 17.37 3.05 -2.42
CA GLY A 152 16.68 3.14 -1.14
C GLY A 152 17.64 3.36 0.00
N ALA A 153 17.13 3.25 1.22
CA ALA A 153 17.95 3.15 2.42
C ALA A 153 17.37 2.12 3.37
N MET A 154 18.25 1.44 4.05
CA MET A 154 17.94 0.57 5.17
C MET A 154 18.69 1.07 6.40
N GLY A 155 17.95 1.75 7.30
CA GLY A 155 18.59 2.50 8.37
C GLY A 155 19.56 3.56 7.82
N ASN A 156 20.85 3.46 8.19
CA ASN A 156 21.89 4.38 7.76
C ASN A 156 22.59 4.00 6.45
N THR A 157 22.29 2.83 5.89
CA THR A 157 22.95 2.32 4.68
C THR A 157 22.16 2.71 3.45
N ALA A 158 22.79 3.43 2.51
CA ALA A 158 22.22 3.66 1.19
C ALA A 158 22.24 2.35 0.39
N LEU A 159 21.15 2.10 -0.30
CA LEU A 159 21.01 0.96 -1.19
C LEU A 159 20.94 1.46 -2.63
N ASP A 160 21.85 0.99 -3.46
CA ASP A 160 21.75 1.12 -4.90
C ASP A 160 20.61 0.25 -5.46
N PRO A 161 20.19 0.42 -6.73
CA PRO A 161 19.16 -0.42 -7.34
C PRO A 161 19.49 -1.92 -7.26
N ALA A 162 20.77 -2.28 -7.38
CA ALA A 162 21.24 -3.66 -7.20
C ALA A 162 21.09 -4.14 -5.74
N GLY A 163 21.36 -3.26 -4.77
CA GLY A 163 21.17 -3.52 -3.35
C GLY A 163 19.70 -3.75 -2.99
N VAL A 164 18.78 -2.94 -3.55
CA VAL A 164 17.33 -3.14 -3.35
C VAL A 164 16.88 -4.50 -3.89
N LYS A 165 17.38 -4.93 -5.06
CA LYS A 165 17.12 -6.26 -5.61
C LYS A 165 17.68 -7.39 -4.75
N ALA A 166 18.87 -7.20 -4.17
CA ALA A 166 19.47 -8.18 -3.26
C ALA A 166 18.62 -8.33 -1.99
N VAL A 167 18.15 -7.22 -1.41
CA VAL A 167 17.22 -7.24 -0.27
C VAL A 167 15.90 -7.90 -0.64
N ALA A 168 15.37 -7.65 -1.85
CA ALA A 168 14.15 -8.29 -2.34
C ALA A 168 14.24 -9.82 -2.47
N GLN A 169 15.47 -10.35 -2.66
CA GLN A 169 15.71 -11.80 -2.74
C GLN A 169 15.88 -12.45 -1.35
N MET A 170 16.02 -11.65 -0.29
CA MET A 170 16.13 -12.19 1.06
C MET A 170 14.81 -12.81 1.50
N PRO A 171 14.84 -13.91 2.26
CA PRO A 171 13.64 -14.46 2.87
C PRO A 171 13.08 -13.48 3.92
N SER A 172 11.76 -13.45 4.06
CA SER A 172 11.10 -12.66 5.10
C SER A 172 11.40 -13.24 6.49
N ARG A 173 11.14 -12.46 7.54
CA ARG A 173 11.35 -12.92 8.92
C ARG A 173 10.61 -14.24 9.21
N GLU A 174 9.40 -14.37 8.73
CA GLU A 174 8.58 -15.57 8.92
C GLU A 174 9.15 -16.77 8.15
N GLU A 175 9.60 -16.55 6.92
CA GLU A 175 10.28 -17.57 6.11
C GLU A 175 11.58 -18.04 6.76
N LEU A 176 12.37 -17.13 7.37
CA LEU A 176 13.59 -17.49 8.10
C LEU A 176 13.27 -18.36 9.34
N ILE A 177 12.25 -18.01 10.11
CA ILE A 177 11.81 -18.81 11.25
C ILE A 177 11.35 -20.19 10.78
N ALA A 178 10.57 -20.27 9.71
CA ALA A 178 10.11 -21.53 9.14
C ALA A 178 11.29 -22.40 8.67
N GLN A 179 12.33 -21.81 8.05
CA GLN A 179 13.55 -22.50 7.65
C GLN A 179 14.29 -23.06 8.87
N ILE A 180 14.44 -22.30 9.95
CA ILE A 180 15.10 -22.77 11.17
C ILE A 180 14.33 -23.96 11.76
N VAL A 181 13.01 -23.86 11.86
CA VAL A 181 12.15 -24.97 12.34
C VAL A 181 12.29 -26.20 11.45
N SER A 182 12.32 -26.02 10.13
CA SER A 182 12.52 -27.09 9.16
C SER A 182 13.86 -27.78 9.34
N ILE A 183 14.97 -27.02 9.56
CA ILE A 183 16.30 -27.58 9.80
C ILE A 183 16.35 -28.41 11.10
N ILE A 184 15.66 -27.96 12.15
CA ILE A 184 15.57 -28.70 13.41
C ILE A 184 14.77 -30.00 13.24
N GLY A 185 13.71 -29.99 12.42
CA GLY A 185 12.87 -31.15 12.11
C GLY A 185 13.46 -32.14 11.10
N ALA A 186 14.40 -31.69 10.27
CA ALA A 186 14.98 -32.50 9.19
C ALA A 186 15.60 -33.83 9.64
N PRO A 187 16.40 -33.91 10.74
CA PRO A 187 16.95 -35.17 11.21
C PRO A 187 15.87 -36.19 11.57
N ALA A 188 14.81 -35.76 12.25
CA ALA A 188 13.71 -36.65 12.62
C ALA A 188 12.97 -37.18 11.39
N SER A 189 12.72 -36.33 10.40
CA SER A 189 12.07 -36.71 9.12
C SER A 189 12.97 -37.66 8.34
N SER A 190 14.29 -37.45 8.33
CA SER A 190 15.26 -38.33 7.66
C SER A 190 15.28 -39.72 8.28
N ILE A 191 15.26 -39.82 9.62
CA ILE A 191 15.23 -41.09 10.34
C ILE A 191 13.88 -41.83 10.05
N ALA A 192 12.76 -41.12 10.13
CA ALA A 192 11.45 -41.69 9.81
C ALA A 192 11.39 -42.20 8.36
N GLY A 193 11.93 -41.44 7.42
CA GLY A 193 12.06 -41.84 6.02
C GLY A 193 12.95 -43.08 5.83
N ALA A 194 14.10 -43.11 6.50
CA ALA A 194 15.00 -44.25 6.43
C ALA A 194 14.41 -45.58 6.97
N ILE A 195 13.58 -45.48 8.02
CA ILE A 195 12.86 -46.62 8.57
C ILE A 195 11.69 -47.08 7.65
N GLY A 196 11.01 -46.14 7.00
CA GLY A 196 9.88 -46.42 6.10
C GLY A 196 10.28 -46.84 4.68
N ALA A 197 11.47 -46.43 4.21
CA ALA A 197 11.94 -46.68 2.85
C ALA A 197 12.01 -48.15 2.46
N PRO A 198 12.49 -49.11 3.29
CA PRO A 198 12.51 -50.51 2.92
C PRO A 198 11.14 -51.07 2.67
N ALA A 199 10.16 -50.73 3.50
CA ALA A 199 8.78 -51.17 3.35
C ALA A 199 8.13 -50.65 2.05
N SER A 200 8.33 -49.35 1.74
CA SER A 200 7.85 -48.75 0.50
C SER A 200 8.49 -49.34 -0.74
N ASN A 201 9.79 -49.67 -0.69
CA ASN A 201 10.50 -50.26 -1.80
C ASN A 201 9.99 -51.71 -2.08
N ILE A 202 9.75 -52.51 -1.02
CA ILE A 202 9.19 -53.83 -1.13
C ILE A 202 7.77 -53.79 -1.72
N ALA A 203 6.94 -52.87 -1.22
CA ALA A 203 5.59 -52.69 -1.77
C ALA A 203 5.61 -52.30 -3.26
N GLY A 204 6.52 -51.37 -3.65
CA GLY A 204 6.68 -50.98 -5.05
C GLY A 204 7.18 -52.11 -5.95
N ILE A 205 8.03 -53.02 -5.47
CA ILE A 205 8.47 -54.19 -6.22
C ILE A 205 7.30 -55.16 -6.39
N LEU A 206 6.49 -55.38 -5.37
CA LEU A 206 5.32 -56.26 -5.45
C LEU A 206 4.28 -55.75 -6.46
N THR A 207 3.97 -54.46 -6.46
CA THR A 207 3.07 -53.88 -7.45
C THR A 207 3.59 -54.01 -8.88
N THR A 208 4.90 -53.79 -9.09
CA THR A 208 5.51 -53.98 -10.43
C THR A 208 5.49 -55.46 -10.90
N ILE A 209 5.60 -56.39 -9.98
CA ILE A 209 5.46 -57.84 -10.30
C ILE A 209 4.00 -58.18 -10.65
N GLU A 210 3.05 -57.65 -9.89
CA GLU A 210 1.62 -57.84 -10.19
C GLU A 210 1.25 -57.27 -11.56
N GLU A 211 1.69 -56.07 -11.89
CA GLU A 211 1.44 -55.47 -13.21
C GLU A 211 2.06 -56.29 -14.37
N ARG A 212 3.25 -56.85 -14.16
CA ARG A 212 3.88 -57.73 -15.17
C ARG A 212 3.23 -59.09 -15.32
N LEU A 213 2.58 -59.61 -14.27
CA LEU A 213 1.86 -60.86 -14.33
C LEU A 213 0.45 -60.67 -14.91
N ALA A 214 -0.11 -59.47 -14.84
CA ALA A 214 -1.41 -59.10 -15.38
C ALA A 214 -1.35 -58.68 -16.87
N ALA A 215 -0.16 -58.41 -17.43
CA ALA A 215 0.06 -58.05 -18.84
C ALA A 215 0.47 -59.27 -19.65
#